data_a25feb84760c279677b86e07d3d6ffe4
#
_entry.id   a25feb84760c279677b86e07d3d6ffe4
#
_cell.length_a   1.000
_cell.length_b   1.000
_cell.length_c   1.000
_cell.angle_alpha   90.00
_cell.angle_beta   90.00
_cell.angle_gamma   90.00
#
_symmetry.space_group_name_H-M   'P 1'
#
loop_
_entity.id
_entity.type
_entity.pdbx_description
1 polymer ?
#
loop_
_entity_poly.entity_id
_entity_poly.type
_entity_poly.pdbx_seq_one_letter_code
_entity_poly.pdbx_strand_id
1 'polypeptide(L)'
;MRNRKSIFRLGLVLLAVFALVAGAQAAQRIKLATLAPTGSSFHKSLLALREAWRKASNGAIDLVIYPDGKLGGESDTVGLMSVDSIQAAMLTAEGLSDIEPGVAGLQSLPMGFHNFAEVDYVGEKLQPMLEQRIEKKGFVVLFWSDAGWVRFFSTKPVATPDDLRKLKLFTWAGNAEEVSIYRTAGFNAVPLETADILPGLQTGLIEAAPLPPVFALATQVDTRAPYMLELNWAPLVGACVIRKDTWERIPAATRAELLKSAAQAGLEIKKNGRKEADEAVAAMVKRGLKVTKVTPALETQWRAAAEKAYPMIRDKVVPADVFDEALRLIREYRATHPAK
;
A
#
# COMPACT_ATOMS: atom_id res chain seq x y z
N MET A 1 -42.73 -33.08 55.40
CA MET A 1 -41.32 -32.58 55.23
C MET A 1 -40.71 -33.11 53.91
N ARG A 2 -41.36 -32.92 52.74
CA ARG A 2 -40.89 -33.60 51.53
C ARG A 2 -40.99 -32.67 50.28
N ASN A 3 -40.50 -31.40 50.36
CA ASN A 3 -40.44 -30.54 49.16
C ASN A 3 -39.30 -29.51 49.14
N ARG A 4 -38.50 -29.39 50.23
CA ARG A 4 -37.40 -28.41 50.26
C ARG A 4 -36.16 -28.83 49.45
N LYS A 5 -35.90 -30.13 49.30
CA LYS A 5 -34.72 -30.63 48.58
C LYS A 5 -34.88 -30.57 47.04
N SER A 6 -36.13 -30.56 46.55
CA SER A 6 -36.42 -30.50 45.12
C SER A 6 -36.25 -29.07 44.55
N ILE A 7 -36.63 -28.04 45.35
CA ILE A 7 -36.51 -26.64 45.00
C ILE A 7 -35.03 -26.20 44.95
N PHE A 8 -34.20 -26.74 45.87
CA PHE A 8 -32.77 -26.42 45.91
C PHE A 8 -32.00 -27.03 44.72
N ARG A 9 -32.41 -28.21 44.23
CA ARG A 9 -31.81 -28.82 43.04
C ARG A 9 -32.23 -28.13 41.74
N LEU A 10 -33.46 -27.61 41.68
CA LEU A 10 -33.93 -26.86 40.50
C LEU A 10 -33.26 -25.49 40.39
N GLY A 11 -33.02 -24.82 41.57
CA GLY A 11 -32.28 -23.56 41.61
C GLY A 11 -30.80 -23.67 41.19
N LEU A 12 -30.13 -24.80 41.57
CA LEU A 12 -28.73 -25.03 41.20
C LEU A 12 -28.57 -25.32 39.71
N VAL A 13 -29.56 -26.05 39.09
CA VAL A 13 -29.54 -26.33 37.63
C VAL A 13 -29.85 -25.07 36.85
N LEU A 14 -30.73 -24.18 37.29
CA LEU A 14 -30.97 -22.88 36.64
C LEU A 14 -29.77 -21.95 36.76
N LEU A 15 -29.04 -21.92 37.88
CA LEU A 15 -27.80 -21.14 38.01
C LEU A 15 -26.68 -21.70 37.09
N ALA A 16 -26.56 -23.02 36.91
CA ALA A 16 -25.58 -23.64 36.06
C ALA A 16 -25.90 -23.41 34.57
N VAL A 17 -27.18 -23.35 34.18
CA VAL A 17 -27.59 -23.01 32.79
C VAL A 17 -27.37 -21.52 32.49
N PHE A 18 -27.54 -20.61 33.48
CA PHE A 18 -27.23 -19.21 33.32
C PHE A 18 -25.72 -18.92 33.21
N ALA A 19 -24.86 -19.75 33.84
CA ALA A 19 -23.40 -19.63 33.72
C ALA A 19 -22.86 -20.16 32.40
N LEU A 20 -23.61 -21.02 31.66
CA LEU A 20 -23.24 -21.53 30.33
C LEU A 20 -23.70 -20.64 29.18
N VAL A 21 -24.53 -19.63 29.43
CA VAL A 21 -24.88 -18.54 28.51
C VAL A 21 -23.90 -17.36 28.66
N ALA A 22 -22.71 -17.58 29.23
CA ALA A 22 -21.61 -16.62 29.17
C ALA A 22 -21.19 -16.45 27.70
N GLY A 23 -22.01 -15.66 27.01
CA GLY A 23 -21.72 -14.84 25.87
C GLY A 23 -20.84 -15.45 24.79
N ALA A 24 -21.43 -16.15 23.84
CA ALA A 24 -20.91 -16.09 22.47
C ALA A 24 -21.04 -14.61 22.03
N GLN A 25 -20.11 -13.75 22.46
CA GLN A 25 -20.05 -12.37 22.02
C GLN A 25 -19.82 -12.44 20.52
N ALA A 26 -20.76 -11.91 19.72
CA ALA A 26 -20.62 -11.89 18.28
C ALA A 26 -19.24 -11.31 17.92
N ALA A 27 -18.49 -11.98 17.07
CA ALA A 27 -17.17 -11.53 16.69
C ALA A 27 -17.24 -10.09 16.17
N GLN A 28 -16.36 -9.22 16.67
CA GLN A 28 -16.20 -7.88 16.12
C GLN A 28 -15.67 -8.02 14.70
N ARG A 29 -16.51 -7.66 13.74
CA ARG A 29 -16.14 -7.72 12.34
C ARG A 29 -15.39 -6.45 11.95
N ILE A 30 -14.17 -6.61 11.43
CA ILE A 30 -13.32 -5.54 10.91
C ILE A 30 -13.22 -5.74 9.40
N LYS A 31 -13.81 -4.84 8.63
CA LYS A 31 -13.72 -4.84 7.17
C LYS A 31 -12.43 -4.12 6.74
N LEU A 32 -11.61 -4.81 5.93
CA LEU A 32 -10.35 -4.31 5.39
C LEU A 32 -10.43 -4.23 3.87
N ALA A 33 -10.26 -3.04 3.31
CA ALA A 33 -10.18 -2.82 1.87
C ALA A 33 -8.72 -2.78 1.38
N THR A 34 -8.47 -3.19 0.14
CA THR A 34 -7.16 -3.12 -0.48
C THR A 34 -7.24 -3.24 -2.01
N LEU A 35 -6.26 -2.63 -2.71
CA LEU A 35 -6.03 -2.83 -4.14
C LEU A 35 -5.29 -4.15 -4.45
N ALA A 36 -4.80 -4.87 -3.44
CA ALA A 36 -4.06 -6.12 -3.64
C ALA A 36 -4.87 -7.11 -4.49
N PRO A 37 -4.34 -7.59 -5.64
CA PRO A 37 -5.07 -8.51 -6.50
C PRO A 37 -5.35 -9.84 -5.81
N THR A 38 -6.55 -10.37 -6.03
CA THR A 38 -6.94 -11.69 -5.51
C THR A 38 -5.93 -12.76 -5.93
N GLY A 39 -5.47 -13.56 -4.97
CA GLY A 39 -4.50 -14.64 -5.20
C GLY A 39 -3.05 -14.20 -5.25
N SER A 40 -2.74 -12.90 -5.24
CA SER A 40 -1.36 -12.39 -5.10
C SER A 40 -0.77 -12.75 -3.73
N SER A 41 0.55 -12.65 -3.59
CA SER A 41 1.24 -12.82 -2.30
C SER A 41 0.75 -11.81 -1.25
N PHE A 42 0.45 -10.58 -1.65
CA PHE A 42 -0.16 -9.56 -0.80
C PHE A 42 -1.50 -10.02 -0.21
N HIS A 43 -2.42 -10.48 -1.07
CA HIS A 43 -3.72 -11.00 -0.63
C HIS A 43 -3.57 -12.22 0.27
N LYS A 44 -2.67 -13.16 -0.05
CA LYS A 44 -2.38 -14.34 0.78
C LYS A 44 -1.85 -13.96 2.17
N SER A 45 -0.97 -12.96 2.26
CA SER A 45 -0.46 -12.45 3.54
C SER A 45 -1.57 -11.84 4.40
N LEU A 46 -2.52 -11.11 3.79
CA LEU A 46 -3.68 -10.59 4.51
C LEU A 46 -4.63 -11.72 4.98
N LEU A 47 -4.81 -12.78 4.18
CA LEU A 47 -5.58 -13.96 4.61
C LEU A 47 -4.90 -14.66 5.79
N ALA A 48 -3.57 -14.77 5.78
CA ALA A 48 -2.81 -15.31 6.91
C ALA A 48 -2.96 -14.42 8.16
N LEU A 49 -2.93 -13.09 7.99
CA LEU A 49 -3.20 -12.13 9.07
C LEU A 49 -4.59 -12.32 9.68
N ARG A 50 -5.62 -12.51 8.83
CA ARG A 50 -6.98 -12.81 9.29
C ARG A 50 -7.02 -14.02 10.21
N GLU A 51 -6.38 -15.13 9.80
CA GLU A 51 -6.34 -16.36 10.62
C GLU A 51 -5.54 -16.15 11.91
N ALA A 52 -4.43 -15.41 11.86
CA ALA A 52 -3.66 -15.04 13.05
C ALA A 52 -4.49 -14.21 14.03
N TRP A 53 -5.24 -13.23 13.55
CA TRP A 53 -6.11 -12.37 14.37
C TRP A 53 -7.26 -13.17 15.00
N ARG A 54 -7.89 -14.05 14.21
CA ARG A 54 -8.93 -14.93 14.71
C ARG A 54 -8.42 -15.83 15.84
N LYS A 55 -7.22 -16.41 15.66
CA LYS A 55 -6.59 -17.25 16.68
C LYS A 55 -6.20 -16.45 17.92
N ALA A 56 -5.53 -15.31 17.78
CA ALA A 56 -5.08 -14.48 18.90
C ALA A 56 -6.23 -13.91 19.74
N SER A 57 -7.40 -13.68 19.11
CA SER A 57 -8.59 -13.16 19.78
C SER A 57 -9.57 -14.25 20.22
N ASN A 58 -9.22 -15.55 20.14
CA ASN A 58 -10.14 -16.66 20.37
C ASN A 58 -11.47 -16.53 19.60
N GLY A 59 -11.41 -16.03 18.37
CA GLY A 59 -12.57 -15.80 17.51
C GLY A 59 -13.35 -14.52 17.76
N ALA A 60 -12.92 -13.68 18.73
CA ALA A 60 -13.60 -12.42 19.03
C ALA A 60 -13.40 -11.34 17.95
N ILE A 61 -12.38 -11.47 17.09
CA ILE A 61 -12.12 -10.58 15.95
C ILE A 61 -12.20 -11.37 14.65
N ASP A 62 -13.01 -10.89 13.69
CA ASP A 62 -13.11 -11.42 12.32
C ASP A 62 -12.71 -10.32 11.32
N LEU A 63 -11.56 -10.51 10.66
CA LEU A 63 -11.06 -9.60 9.63
C LEU A 63 -11.64 -10.01 8.27
N VAL A 64 -12.49 -9.17 7.68
CA VAL A 64 -13.12 -9.42 6.37
C VAL A 64 -12.39 -8.60 5.30
N ILE A 65 -11.72 -9.27 4.35
CA ILE A 65 -10.86 -8.63 3.35
C ILE A 65 -11.61 -8.41 2.05
N TYR A 66 -11.55 -7.19 1.51
CA TYR A 66 -12.09 -6.78 0.22
C TYR A 66 -10.92 -6.43 -0.73
N PRO A 67 -10.44 -7.39 -1.53
CA PRO A 67 -9.34 -7.20 -2.47
C PRO A 67 -9.80 -6.54 -3.78
N ASP A 68 -8.87 -6.34 -4.72
CA ASP A 68 -9.10 -5.89 -6.11
C ASP A 68 -9.71 -4.49 -6.23
N GLY A 69 -9.67 -3.64 -5.20
CA GLY A 69 -10.34 -2.34 -5.24
C GLY A 69 -11.86 -2.42 -5.33
N LYS A 70 -12.48 -3.51 -4.84
CA LYS A 70 -13.94 -3.75 -4.93
C LYS A 70 -14.81 -2.70 -4.26
N LEU A 71 -14.25 -1.91 -3.38
CA LEU A 71 -14.95 -0.84 -2.66
C LEU A 71 -14.66 0.56 -3.23
N GLY A 72 -14.07 0.64 -4.42
CA GLY A 72 -13.63 1.87 -5.07
C GLY A 72 -12.14 2.09 -5.01
N GLY A 73 -11.69 3.28 -5.40
CA GLY A 73 -10.30 3.72 -5.29
C GLY A 73 -9.86 3.93 -3.85
N GLU A 74 -8.61 4.33 -3.67
CA GLU A 74 -8.09 4.53 -2.30
C GLU A 74 -8.73 5.74 -1.61
N SER A 75 -9.01 6.83 -2.33
CA SER A 75 -9.74 7.98 -1.79
C SER A 75 -11.17 7.61 -1.35
N ASP A 76 -11.89 6.80 -2.16
CA ASP A 76 -13.21 6.27 -1.77
C ASP A 76 -13.09 5.41 -0.50
N THR A 77 -12.04 4.58 -0.44
CA THR A 77 -11.75 3.73 0.72
C THR A 77 -11.53 4.55 1.99
N VAL A 78 -10.76 5.63 1.92
CA VAL A 78 -10.56 6.57 3.05
C VAL A 78 -11.89 7.25 3.42
N GLY A 79 -12.70 7.64 2.44
CA GLY A 79 -14.05 8.15 2.65
C GLY A 79 -14.95 7.17 3.40
N LEU A 80 -14.94 5.88 3.01
CA LEU A 80 -15.69 4.82 3.68
C LEU A 80 -15.20 4.57 5.13
N MET A 81 -13.89 4.70 5.37
CA MET A 81 -13.32 4.63 6.72
C MET A 81 -13.78 5.81 7.58
N SER A 82 -13.86 7.01 7.01
CA SER A 82 -14.27 8.22 7.75
C SER A 82 -15.70 8.13 8.29
N VAL A 83 -16.59 7.41 7.60
CA VAL A 83 -17.99 7.18 8.01
C VAL A 83 -18.22 5.81 8.65
N ASP A 84 -17.18 5.10 9.07
CA ASP A 84 -17.22 3.78 9.72
C ASP A 84 -17.91 2.66 8.89
N SER A 85 -18.01 2.83 7.58
CA SER A 85 -18.52 1.77 6.69
C SER A 85 -17.53 0.61 6.57
N ILE A 86 -16.23 0.90 6.64
CA ILE A 86 -15.13 -0.03 6.79
C ILE A 86 -14.19 0.46 7.90
N GLN A 87 -13.42 -0.45 8.51
CA GLN A 87 -12.63 -0.13 9.68
C GLN A 87 -11.14 -0.10 9.44
N ALA A 88 -10.67 -0.80 8.40
CA ALA A 88 -9.25 -0.91 8.07
C ALA A 88 -9.02 -0.84 6.56
N ALA A 89 -7.83 -0.46 6.15
CA ALA A 89 -7.40 -0.52 4.76
C ALA A 89 -5.89 -0.76 4.65
N MET A 90 -5.47 -1.48 3.61
CA MET A 90 -4.08 -1.49 3.18
C MET A 90 -3.98 -0.59 1.94
N LEU A 91 -3.39 0.58 2.13
CA LEU A 91 -3.32 1.69 1.18
C LEU A 91 -1.87 1.90 0.71
N THR A 92 -1.72 2.38 -0.51
CA THR A 92 -0.45 2.97 -0.97
C THR A 92 -0.25 4.36 -0.36
N ALA A 93 0.90 4.99 -0.62
CA ALA A 93 1.15 6.37 -0.19
C ALA A 93 0.12 7.35 -0.76
N GLU A 94 -0.50 7.04 -1.91
CA GLU A 94 -1.56 7.88 -2.49
C GLU A 94 -2.79 7.96 -1.58
N GLY A 95 -3.39 6.82 -1.24
CA GLY A 95 -4.54 6.80 -0.34
C GLY A 95 -4.21 7.23 1.09
N LEU A 96 -3.01 6.93 1.58
CA LEU A 96 -2.55 7.41 2.88
C LEU A 96 -2.39 8.93 2.93
N SER A 97 -2.08 9.58 1.80
CA SER A 97 -1.93 11.03 1.70
C SER A 97 -3.25 11.77 1.91
N ASP A 98 -4.39 11.13 1.67
CA ASP A 98 -5.71 11.66 2.03
C ASP A 98 -5.91 11.74 3.56
N ILE A 99 -5.18 10.91 4.31
CA ILE A 99 -5.15 10.95 5.78
C ILE A 99 -4.06 11.90 6.27
N GLU A 100 -2.82 11.72 5.78
CA GLU A 100 -1.62 12.48 6.16
C GLU A 100 -0.69 12.67 4.96
N PRO A 101 -0.66 13.86 4.35
CA PRO A 101 0.13 14.14 3.14
C PRO A 101 1.64 13.85 3.29
N GLY A 102 2.17 13.89 4.51
CA GLY A 102 3.56 13.59 4.76
C GLY A 102 3.99 12.18 4.34
N VAL A 103 3.04 11.23 4.24
CA VAL A 103 3.34 9.86 3.80
C VAL A 103 3.90 9.84 2.37
N ALA A 104 3.48 10.77 1.52
CA ALA A 104 4.01 10.91 0.16
C ALA A 104 5.54 11.10 0.13
N GLY A 105 6.15 11.62 1.20
CA GLY A 105 7.61 11.75 1.33
C GLY A 105 8.40 10.44 1.28
N LEU A 106 7.74 9.31 1.48
CA LEU A 106 8.34 7.98 1.36
C LEU A 106 8.35 7.47 -0.10
N GLN A 107 7.58 8.06 -0.99
CA GLN A 107 7.37 7.59 -2.37
C GLN A 107 7.60 8.68 -3.42
N SER A 108 7.06 9.88 -3.22
CA SER A 108 7.03 10.96 -4.24
C SER A 108 8.36 11.70 -4.37
N LEU A 109 9.45 10.92 -4.41
CA LEU A 109 10.82 11.33 -4.71
C LEU A 109 11.32 10.53 -5.92
N PRO A 110 10.79 10.80 -7.14
CA PRO A 110 11.17 10.03 -8.32
C PRO A 110 12.68 10.04 -8.53
N MET A 111 13.28 8.87 -8.75
CA MET A 111 14.73 8.65 -8.85
C MET A 111 15.54 9.08 -7.60
N GLY A 112 14.86 9.41 -6.49
CA GLY A 112 15.50 9.85 -5.24
C GLY A 112 16.29 8.73 -4.56
N PHE A 113 15.77 7.52 -4.60
CA PHE A 113 16.39 6.34 -3.99
C PHE A 113 17.17 5.52 -5.02
N HIS A 114 18.35 5.00 -4.64
CA HIS A 114 19.15 4.13 -5.50
C HIS A 114 18.87 2.65 -5.26
N ASN A 115 18.50 2.28 -4.04
CA ASN A 115 18.30 0.89 -3.62
C ASN A 115 17.33 0.80 -2.43
N PHE A 116 16.90 -0.43 -2.12
CA PHE A 116 15.98 -0.66 -1.00
C PHE A 116 16.60 -0.38 0.38
N ALA A 117 17.92 -0.43 0.53
CA ALA A 117 18.54 -0.08 1.82
C ALA A 117 18.36 1.42 2.14
N GLU A 118 18.43 2.29 1.12
CA GLU A 118 18.07 3.72 1.28
C GLU A 118 16.58 3.90 1.63
N VAL A 119 15.69 3.17 0.95
CA VAL A 119 14.24 3.21 1.22
C VAL A 119 13.96 2.78 2.67
N ASP A 120 14.59 1.68 3.11
CA ASP A 120 14.43 1.16 4.46
C ASP A 120 14.95 2.14 5.51
N TYR A 121 16.14 2.69 5.30
CA TYR A 121 16.74 3.66 6.22
C TYR A 121 15.87 4.91 6.41
N VAL A 122 15.40 5.49 5.30
CA VAL A 122 14.54 6.68 5.34
C VAL A 122 13.20 6.33 5.98
N GLY A 123 12.62 5.19 5.62
CA GLY A 123 11.37 4.69 6.20
C GLY A 123 11.47 4.56 7.71
N GLU A 124 12.47 3.84 8.23
CA GLU A 124 12.68 3.64 9.66
C GLU A 124 12.79 4.97 10.46
N LYS A 125 13.33 6.00 9.84
CA LYS A 125 13.49 7.32 10.49
C LYS A 125 12.24 8.20 10.41
N LEU A 126 11.48 8.14 9.31
CA LEU A 126 10.29 8.97 9.10
C LEU A 126 9.02 8.35 9.68
N GLN A 127 8.88 7.03 9.64
CA GLN A 127 7.67 6.32 10.07
C GLN A 127 7.18 6.73 11.47
N PRO A 128 8.02 6.84 12.53
CA PRO A 128 7.53 7.22 13.86
C PRO A 128 6.85 8.60 13.90
N MET A 129 7.35 9.56 13.12
CA MET A 129 6.73 10.88 13.01
C MET A 129 5.42 10.81 12.22
N LEU A 130 5.40 10.05 11.12
CA LEU A 130 4.20 9.88 10.29
C LEU A 130 3.10 9.13 11.03
N GLU A 131 3.45 8.11 11.81
CA GLU A 131 2.49 7.37 12.66
C GLU A 131 1.81 8.29 13.67
N GLN A 132 2.58 9.18 14.32
CA GLN A 132 2.00 10.17 15.25
C GLN A 132 1.05 11.15 14.54
N ARG A 133 1.35 11.54 13.29
CA ARG A 133 0.48 12.40 12.50
C ARG A 133 -0.79 11.66 12.07
N ILE A 134 -0.67 10.44 11.60
CA ILE A 134 -1.79 9.56 11.24
C ILE A 134 -2.67 9.29 12.47
N GLU A 135 -2.07 9.07 13.65
CA GLU A 135 -2.82 8.85 14.88
C GLU A 135 -3.65 10.07 15.28
N LYS A 136 -3.13 11.28 15.13
CA LYS A 136 -3.87 12.53 15.36
C LYS A 136 -5.07 12.70 14.42
N LYS A 137 -5.04 12.03 13.25
CA LYS A 137 -6.15 12.00 12.29
C LYS A 137 -7.17 10.88 12.56
N GLY A 138 -7.00 10.12 13.64
CA GLY A 138 -7.94 9.08 14.05
C GLY A 138 -7.67 7.70 13.46
N PHE A 139 -6.44 7.42 13.03
CA PHE A 139 -6.04 6.13 12.49
C PHE A 139 -4.80 5.60 13.19
N VAL A 140 -4.65 4.29 13.24
CA VAL A 140 -3.48 3.59 13.78
C VAL A 140 -2.83 2.80 12.65
N VAL A 141 -1.51 2.94 12.49
CA VAL A 141 -0.74 2.13 11.56
C VAL A 141 -0.49 0.76 12.17
N LEU A 142 -0.92 -0.29 11.47
CA LEU A 142 -0.72 -1.68 11.88
C LEU A 142 0.63 -2.21 11.39
N PHE A 143 1.04 -1.83 10.19
CA PHE A 143 2.35 -2.10 9.61
C PHE A 143 2.60 -1.24 8.37
N TRP A 144 3.87 -1.01 8.07
CA TRP A 144 4.37 -0.45 6.82
C TRP A 144 4.84 -1.55 5.90
N SER A 145 4.73 -1.31 4.59
CA SER A 145 5.19 -2.23 3.56
C SER A 145 5.51 -1.51 2.26
N ASP A 146 6.04 -2.23 1.29
CA ASP A 146 6.18 -1.78 -0.09
C ASP A 146 5.92 -2.92 -1.09
N ALA A 147 5.57 -2.55 -2.32
CA ALA A 147 5.37 -3.47 -3.43
C ALA A 147 6.57 -3.52 -4.39
N GLY A 148 7.71 -3.01 -3.96
CA GLY A 148 8.90 -2.92 -4.78
C GLY A 148 8.96 -1.66 -5.64
N TRP A 149 9.82 -1.68 -6.66
CA TRP A 149 10.02 -0.54 -7.57
C TRP A 149 8.90 -0.43 -8.60
N VAL A 150 8.42 0.80 -8.80
CA VAL A 150 7.59 1.18 -9.93
C VAL A 150 8.46 1.23 -11.18
N ARG A 151 8.00 0.59 -12.26
CA ARG A 151 8.60 0.61 -13.60
C ARG A 151 7.56 1.02 -14.65
N PHE A 152 7.99 1.58 -15.78
CA PHE A 152 7.05 2.03 -16.80
C PHE A 152 6.74 0.88 -17.78
N PHE A 153 5.47 0.49 -17.84
CA PHE A 153 4.92 -0.40 -18.87
C PHE A 153 4.26 0.44 -19.95
N SER A 154 4.45 0.10 -21.24
CA SER A 154 3.98 0.92 -22.34
C SER A 154 3.58 0.13 -23.58
N THR A 155 2.72 0.73 -24.41
CA THR A 155 2.27 0.15 -25.70
C THR A 155 3.32 0.28 -26.80
N LYS A 156 4.30 1.19 -26.62
CA LYS A 156 5.40 1.46 -27.54
C LYS A 156 6.73 1.48 -26.79
N PRO A 157 7.87 1.24 -27.43
CA PRO A 157 9.18 1.31 -26.80
C PRO A 157 9.41 2.68 -26.15
N VAL A 158 9.90 2.69 -24.91
CA VAL A 158 10.33 3.88 -24.16
C VAL A 158 11.76 3.65 -23.68
N ALA A 159 12.64 4.63 -23.93
CA ALA A 159 13.99 4.67 -23.41
C ALA A 159 14.28 6.00 -22.68
N THR A 160 13.79 7.11 -23.23
CA THR A 160 14.04 8.47 -22.74
C THR A 160 12.77 9.09 -22.13
N PRO A 161 12.89 10.14 -21.30
CA PRO A 161 11.73 10.91 -20.86
C PRO A 161 10.89 11.46 -22.01
N ASP A 162 11.53 11.85 -23.13
CA ASP A 162 10.85 12.38 -24.32
C ASP A 162 10.01 11.32 -25.04
N ASP A 163 10.40 10.05 -24.98
CA ASP A 163 9.58 8.96 -25.50
C ASP A 163 8.29 8.80 -24.67
N LEU A 164 8.43 8.85 -23.34
CA LEU A 164 7.28 8.75 -22.45
C LEU A 164 6.33 9.94 -22.58
N ARG A 165 6.84 11.16 -22.81
CA ARG A 165 6.02 12.37 -23.03
C ARG A 165 5.09 12.26 -24.24
N LYS A 166 5.44 11.44 -25.22
CA LYS A 166 4.61 11.20 -26.43
C LYS A 166 3.44 10.26 -26.17
N LEU A 167 3.40 9.59 -25.00
CA LEU A 167 2.39 8.61 -24.64
C LEU A 167 1.40 9.19 -23.63
N LYS A 168 0.17 8.72 -23.68
CA LYS A 168 -0.84 8.99 -22.64
C LYS A 168 -0.48 8.20 -21.39
N LEU A 169 0.00 8.90 -20.38
CA LEU A 169 0.54 8.32 -19.16
C LEU A 169 -0.54 8.23 -18.08
N PHE A 170 -0.77 7.02 -17.57
CA PHE A 170 -1.61 6.83 -16.38
C PHE A 170 -1.04 7.61 -15.18
N THR A 171 -1.92 8.28 -14.46
CA THR A 171 -1.70 8.84 -13.13
C THR A 171 -2.91 8.54 -12.25
N TRP A 172 -2.74 8.52 -10.93
CA TRP A 172 -3.86 8.26 -10.02
C TRP A 172 -4.84 9.43 -10.00
N ALA A 173 -6.15 9.11 -10.05
CA ALA A 173 -7.22 10.11 -10.09
C ALA A 173 -7.32 10.91 -8.79
N GLY A 174 -6.99 10.32 -7.64
CA GLY A 174 -7.08 10.96 -6.34
C GLY A 174 -6.07 12.09 -6.08
N ASN A 175 -5.04 12.27 -6.92
CA ASN A 175 -3.95 13.23 -6.69
C ASN A 175 -3.86 14.29 -7.79
N ALA A 176 -4.70 15.34 -7.69
CA ALA A 176 -4.74 16.41 -8.69
C ALA A 176 -3.43 17.21 -8.80
N GLU A 177 -2.69 17.37 -7.68
CA GLU A 177 -1.41 18.07 -7.66
C GLU A 177 -0.34 17.27 -8.41
N GLU A 178 -0.27 15.96 -8.21
CA GLU A 178 0.64 15.09 -8.95
C GLU A 178 0.34 15.11 -10.45
N VAL A 179 -0.93 15.02 -10.85
CA VAL A 179 -1.38 15.17 -12.26
C VAL A 179 -0.90 16.50 -12.84
N SER A 180 -1.03 17.60 -12.08
CA SER A 180 -0.56 18.93 -12.49
C SER A 180 0.96 18.98 -12.67
N ILE A 181 1.72 18.34 -11.78
CA ILE A 181 3.18 18.25 -11.86
C ILE A 181 3.61 17.48 -13.11
N TYR A 182 3.02 16.31 -13.38
CA TYR A 182 3.32 15.56 -14.61
C TYR A 182 3.04 16.37 -15.87
N ARG A 183 1.89 17.09 -15.93
CA ARG A 183 1.55 17.96 -17.05
C ARG A 183 2.53 19.12 -17.22
N THR A 184 2.93 19.75 -16.12
CA THR A 184 3.93 20.82 -16.12
C THR A 184 5.30 20.32 -16.58
N ALA A 185 5.66 19.09 -16.25
CA ALA A 185 6.87 18.41 -16.74
C ALA A 185 6.77 17.94 -18.19
N GLY A 186 5.64 18.23 -18.86
CA GLY A 186 5.42 17.93 -20.29
C GLY A 186 4.87 16.52 -20.56
N PHE A 187 4.48 15.76 -19.55
CA PHE A 187 3.86 14.45 -19.74
C PHE A 187 2.36 14.59 -20.03
N ASN A 188 1.83 13.71 -20.85
CA ASN A 188 0.39 13.64 -21.15
C ASN A 188 -0.32 12.78 -20.08
N ALA A 189 -0.48 13.34 -18.89
CA ALA A 189 -1.05 12.67 -17.72
C ALA A 189 -2.57 12.49 -17.86
N VAL A 190 -3.05 11.26 -17.73
CA VAL A 190 -4.45 10.85 -17.79
C VAL A 190 -4.82 10.23 -16.43
N PRO A 191 -5.58 10.93 -15.58
CA PRO A 191 -5.99 10.42 -14.28
C PRO A 191 -7.07 9.34 -14.42
N LEU A 192 -6.82 8.17 -13.85
CA LEU A 192 -7.73 7.03 -13.80
C LEU A 192 -7.65 6.34 -12.44
N GLU A 193 -8.68 5.57 -12.12
CA GLU A 193 -8.62 4.62 -11.01
C GLU A 193 -7.78 3.38 -11.39
N THR A 194 -7.24 2.71 -10.38
CA THR A 194 -6.41 1.52 -10.58
C THR A 194 -7.12 0.40 -11.35
N ALA A 195 -8.43 0.22 -11.13
CA ALA A 195 -9.25 -0.75 -11.84
C ALA A 195 -9.38 -0.45 -13.35
N ASP A 196 -9.20 0.80 -13.75
CA ASP A 196 -9.34 1.26 -15.15
C ASP A 196 -8.04 1.19 -15.95
N ILE A 197 -6.92 0.79 -15.34
CA ILE A 197 -5.63 0.72 -16.05
C ILE A 197 -5.69 -0.25 -17.24
N LEU A 198 -6.11 -1.50 -17.01
CA LEU A 198 -6.18 -2.48 -18.11
C LEU A 198 -7.22 -2.12 -19.17
N PRO A 199 -8.47 -1.74 -18.83
CA PRO A 199 -9.43 -1.19 -19.79
C PRO A 199 -8.91 0.03 -20.55
N GLY A 200 -8.23 0.95 -19.85
CA GLY A 200 -7.63 2.15 -20.45
C GLY A 200 -6.54 1.82 -21.48
N LEU A 201 -5.70 0.82 -21.21
CA LEU A 201 -4.71 0.31 -22.17
C LEU A 201 -5.39 -0.40 -23.35
N GLN A 202 -6.47 -1.14 -23.12
CA GLN A 202 -7.22 -1.84 -24.17
C GLN A 202 -7.89 -0.88 -25.16
N THR A 203 -8.40 0.23 -24.66
CA THR A 203 -9.10 1.25 -25.48
C THR A 203 -8.17 2.33 -26.03
N GLY A 204 -6.90 2.36 -25.60
CA GLY A 204 -5.97 3.43 -25.95
C GLY A 204 -6.28 4.76 -25.24
N LEU A 205 -7.06 4.74 -24.16
CA LEU A 205 -7.26 5.89 -23.27
C LEU A 205 -5.95 6.26 -22.58
N ILE A 206 -5.15 5.26 -22.19
CA ILE A 206 -3.75 5.38 -21.79
C ILE A 206 -2.85 4.48 -22.67
N GLU A 207 -1.57 4.85 -22.78
CA GLU A 207 -0.56 4.13 -23.54
C GLU A 207 0.66 3.72 -22.70
N ALA A 208 0.76 4.24 -21.47
CA ALA A 208 1.79 3.88 -20.50
C ALA A 208 1.25 3.93 -19.06
N ALA A 209 1.78 3.04 -18.21
CA ALA A 209 1.43 2.96 -16.79
C ALA A 209 2.67 2.66 -15.95
N PRO A 210 2.98 3.49 -14.91
CA PRO A 210 4.00 3.22 -13.92
C PRO A 210 3.45 2.26 -12.86
N LEU A 211 3.97 1.04 -12.80
CA LEU A 211 3.46 -0.04 -11.94
C LEU A 211 4.59 -0.91 -11.39
N PRO A 212 4.45 -1.51 -10.20
CA PRO A 212 5.32 -2.60 -9.79
C PRO A 212 5.12 -3.83 -10.70
N PRO A 213 6.18 -4.57 -11.07
CA PRO A 213 6.09 -5.75 -11.93
C PRO A 213 5.13 -6.83 -11.44
N VAL A 214 5.05 -7.03 -10.11
CA VAL A 214 4.13 -8.01 -9.50
C VAL A 214 2.67 -7.65 -9.78
N PHE A 215 2.32 -6.36 -9.67
CA PHE A 215 0.99 -5.86 -10.00
C PHE A 215 0.68 -5.98 -11.49
N ALA A 216 1.63 -5.58 -12.36
CA ALA A 216 1.49 -5.66 -13.81
C ALA A 216 1.25 -7.11 -14.29
N LEU A 217 1.97 -8.10 -13.68
CA LEU A 217 1.76 -9.52 -13.96
C LEU A 217 0.37 -9.98 -13.50
N ALA A 218 -0.01 -9.67 -12.26
CA ALA A 218 -1.28 -10.12 -11.67
C ALA A 218 -2.50 -9.58 -12.42
N THR A 219 -2.42 -8.33 -12.89
CA THR A 219 -3.49 -7.66 -13.65
C THR A 219 -3.35 -7.79 -15.17
N GLN A 220 -2.35 -8.55 -15.66
CA GLN A 220 -2.10 -8.83 -17.08
C GLN A 220 -1.86 -7.57 -17.95
N VAL A 221 -1.31 -6.51 -17.37
CA VAL A 221 -0.97 -5.26 -18.06
C VAL A 221 0.00 -5.51 -19.21
N ASP A 222 0.94 -6.45 -19.05
CA ASP A 222 1.92 -6.84 -20.07
C ASP A 222 1.28 -7.32 -21.40
N THR A 223 0.03 -7.78 -21.38
CA THR A 223 -0.68 -8.21 -22.58
C THR A 223 -1.09 -7.05 -23.48
N ARG A 224 -1.20 -5.84 -22.95
CA ARG A 224 -1.58 -4.61 -23.67
C ARG A 224 -0.46 -3.57 -23.70
N ALA A 225 0.45 -3.63 -22.75
CA ALA A 225 1.66 -2.81 -22.67
C ALA A 225 2.90 -3.72 -22.73
N PRO A 226 3.26 -4.25 -23.92
CA PRO A 226 4.29 -5.28 -24.08
C PRO A 226 5.72 -4.74 -24.03
N TYR A 227 5.93 -3.51 -23.60
CA TYR A 227 7.24 -2.90 -23.39
C TYR A 227 7.38 -2.47 -21.93
N MET A 228 8.53 -2.68 -21.33
CA MET A 228 8.86 -2.22 -19.99
C MET A 228 10.22 -1.52 -20.00
N LEU A 229 10.29 -0.32 -19.45
CA LEU A 229 11.56 0.33 -19.10
C LEU A 229 12.03 -0.17 -17.75
N GLU A 230 13.23 -0.76 -17.68
CA GLU A 230 13.85 -1.28 -16.45
C GLU A 230 14.48 -0.13 -15.65
N LEU A 231 13.66 0.85 -15.29
CA LEU A 231 14.03 2.01 -14.49
C LEU A 231 13.35 1.92 -13.13
N ASN A 232 14.10 1.97 -12.05
CA ASN A 232 13.56 2.07 -10.70
C ASN A 232 13.11 3.52 -10.45
N TRP A 233 11.86 3.84 -10.82
CA TRP A 233 11.34 5.21 -10.77
C TRP A 233 11.12 5.71 -9.34
N ALA A 234 10.36 4.96 -8.56
CA ALA A 234 10.11 5.20 -7.15
C ALA A 234 9.72 3.87 -6.46
N PRO A 235 9.91 3.70 -5.16
CA PRO A 235 9.30 2.58 -4.44
C PRO A 235 7.80 2.79 -4.34
N LEU A 236 6.98 1.74 -4.47
CA LEU A 236 5.56 1.82 -4.13
C LEU A 236 5.39 1.48 -2.64
N VAL A 237 5.38 2.50 -1.81
CA VAL A 237 5.25 2.37 -0.36
C VAL A 237 3.78 2.41 0.05
N GLY A 238 3.45 1.72 1.14
CA GLY A 238 2.11 1.73 1.70
C GLY A 238 2.10 1.29 3.16
N ALA A 239 0.93 1.36 3.76
CA ALA A 239 0.69 0.86 5.11
C ALA A 239 -0.70 0.23 5.24
N CYS A 240 -0.84 -0.65 6.21
CA CYS A 240 -2.15 -1.07 6.68
C CYS A 240 -2.53 -0.19 7.87
N VAL A 241 -3.68 0.47 7.77
CA VAL A 241 -4.20 1.34 8.81
C VAL A 241 -5.56 0.86 9.29
N ILE A 242 -5.88 1.16 10.55
CA ILE A 242 -7.17 0.89 11.17
C ILE A 242 -7.68 2.14 11.86
N ARG A 243 -8.99 2.35 11.88
CA ARG A 243 -9.60 3.41 12.67
C ARG A 243 -9.23 3.29 14.15
N LYS A 244 -8.79 4.40 14.76
CA LYS A 244 -8.34 4.45 16.15
C LYS A 244 -9.45 4.03 17.12
N ASP A 245 -10.67 4.51 16.91
CA ASP A 245 -11.83 4.15 17.75
C ASP A 245 -12.16 2.65 17.69
N THR A 246 -12.04 2.02 16.51
CA THR A 246 -12.20 0.57 16.34
C THR A 246 -11.09 -0.19 17.06
N TRP A 247 -9.84 0.27 16.91
CA TRP A 247 -8.68 -0.33 17.52
C TRP A 247 -8.73 -0.27 19.05
N GLU A 248 -9.12 0.88 19.62
CA GLU A 248 -9.17 1.10 21.06
C GLU A 248 -10.28 0.30 21.76
N ARG A 249 -11.35 -0.08 21.05
CA ARG A 249 -12.37 -1.00 21.58
C ARG A 249 -11.86 -2.42 21.83
N ILE A 250 -10.76 -2.81 21.20
CA ILE A 250 -10.12 -4.11 21.40
C ILE A 250 -9.32 -4.08 22.72
N PRO A 251 -9.43 -5.10 23.60
CA PRO A 251 -8.66 -5.16 24.83
C PRO A 251 -7.15 -5.03 24.59
N ALA A 252 -6.44 -4.27 25.43
CA ALA A 252 -5.02 -3.94 25.25
C ALA A 252 -4.12 -5.18 25.07
N ALA A 253 -4.36 -6.25 25.85
CA ALA A 253 -3.61 -7.49 25.74
C ALA A 253 -3.81 -8.16 24.36
N THR A 254 -5.05 -8.15 23.85
CA THR A 254 -5.35 -8.68 22.50
C THR A 254 -4.69 -7.80 21.43
N ARG A 255 -4.78 -6.45 21.55
CA ARG A 255 -4.14 -5.52 20.60
C ARG A 255 -2.64 -5.79 20.44
N ALA A 256 -1.93 -6.11 21.51
CA ALA A 256 -0.50 -6.41 21.48
C ALA A 256 -0.20 -7.63 20.58
N GLU A 257 -0.98 -8.70 20.69
CA GLU A 257 -0.82 -9.89 19.86
C GLU A 257 -1.26 -9.65 18.40
N LEU A 258 -2.34 -8.87 18.19
CA LEU A 258 -2.78 -8.49 16.85
C LEU A 258 -1.72 -7.64 16.13
N LEU A 259 -1.12 -6.68 16.83
CA LEU A 259 -0.07 -5.82 16.28
C LEU A 259 1.19 -6.61 15.91
N LYS A 260 1.59 -7.57 16.75
CA LYS A 260 2.72 -8.45 16.47
C LYS A 260 2.50 -9.26 15.18
N SER A 261 1.31 -9.85 15.02
CA SER A 261 1.00 -10.59 13.80
C SER A 261 0.82 -9.68 12.58
N ALA A 262 0.35 -8.44 12.76
CA ALA A 262 0.28 -7.45 11.71
C ALA A 262 1.68 -7.02 11.24
N ALA A 263 2.61 -6.75 12.16
CA ALA A 263 3.99 -6.44 11.83
C ALA A 263 4.65 -7.57 11.04
N GLN A 264 4.41 -8.83 11.42
CA GLN A 264 4.91 -9.99 10.66
C GLN A 264 4.31 -10.03 9.25
N ALA A 265 3.02 -9.76 9.07
CA ALA A 265 2.39 -9.69 7.75
C ALA A 265 3.01 -8.60 6.88
N GLY A 266 3.30 -7.42 7.44
CA GLY A 266 3.99 -6.33 6.75
C GLY A 266 5.39 -6.73 6.26
N LEU A 267 6.17 -7.40 7.10
CA LEU A 267 7.50 -7.93 6.73
C LEU A 267 7.42 -8.97 5.60
N GLU A 268 6.44 -9.88 5.65
CA GLU A 268 6.24 -10.88 4.60
C GLU A 268 5.80 -10.25 3.28
N ILE A 269 4.88 -9.27 3.32
CA ILE A 269 4.46 -8.51 2.14
C ILE A 269 5.67 -7.82 1.49
N LYS A 270 6.45 -7.08 2.26
CA LYS A 270 7.66 -6.37 1.81
C LYS A 270 8.69 -7.33 1.20
N LYS A 271 9.01 -8.42 1.90
CA LYS A 271 9.97 -9.43 1.44
C LYS A 271 9.51 -10.08 0.13
N ASN A 272 8.24 -10.49 0.08
CA ASN A 272 7.70 -11.18 -1.09
C ASN A 272 7.58 -10.21 -2.28
N GLY A 273 7.07 -8.99 -2.09
CA GLY A 273 6.96 -7.99 -3.15
C GLY A 273 8.29 -7.69 -3.83
N ARG A 274 9.35 -7.51 -3.04
CA ARG A 274 10.70 -7.26 -3.56
C ARG A 274 11.29 -8.47 -4.28
N LYS A 275 11.10 -9.69 -3.72
CA LYS A 275 11.60 -10.94 -4.33
C LYS A 275 10.87 -11.29 -5.63
N GLU A 276 9.53 -11.19 -5.61
CA GLU A 276 8.68 -11.60 -6.73
C GLU A 276 8.77 -10.64 -7.92
N ALA A 277 9.32 -9.44 -7.77
CA ALA A 277 9.42 -8.46 -8.85
C ALA A 277 10.21 -8.98 -10.05
N ASP A 278 11.37 -9.59 -9.82
CA ASP A 278 12.19 -10.15 -10.91
C ASP A 278 11.58 -11.43 -11.49
N GLU A 279 10.94 -12.25 -10.66
CA GLU A 279 10.20 -13.44 -11.11
C GLU A 279 9.00 -13.04 -12.00
N ALA A 280 8.32 -11.94 -11.64
CA ALA A 280 7.22 -11.38 -12.41
C ALA A 280 7.69 -10.87 -13.79
N VAL A 281 8.81 -10.14 -13.84
CA VAL A 281 9.41 -9.71 -15.10
C VAL A 281 9.80 -10.92 -15.96
N ALA A 282 10.46 -11.91 -15.38
CA ALA A 282 10.83 -13.13 -16.10
C ALA A 282 9.62 -13.89 -16.67
N ALA A 283 8.52 -13.95 -15.91
CA ALA A 283 7.27 -14.56 -16.37
C ALA A 283 6.63 -13.76 -17.53
N MET A 284 6.61 -12.44 -17.45
CA MET A 284 6.10 -11.57 -18.52
C MET A 284 6.98 -11.63 -19.77
N VAL A 285 8.31 -11.71 -19.63
CA VAL A 285 9.25 -11.90 -20.77
C VAL A 285 8.96 -13.20 -21.50
N LYS A 286 8.68 -14.30 -20.80
CA LYS A 286 8.26 -15.57 -21.44
C LYS A 286 6.96 -15.43 -22.25
N ARG A 287 6.12 -14.44 -21.93
CA ARG A 287 4.88 -14.12 -22.66
C ARG A 287 5.07 -13.06 -23.75
N GLY A 288 6.29 -12.55 -23.93
CA GLY A 288 6.62 -11.60 -25.01
C GLY A 288 6.88 -10.17 -24.56
N LEU A 289 6.94 -9.88 -23.25
CA LEU A 289 7.35 -8.56 -22.76
C LEU A 289 8.76 -8.22 -23.24
N LYS A 290 8.93 -7.03 -23.78
CA LYS A 290 10.20 -6.48 -24.26
C LYS A 290 10.73 -5.50 -23.23
N VAL A 291 11.91 -5.81 -22.65
CA VAL A 291 12.53 -4.99 -21.60
C VAL A 291 13.58 -4.08 -22.23
N THR A 292 13.42 -2.77 -22.04
CA THR A 292 14.45 -1.76 -22.35
C THR A 292 15.32 -1.57 -21.12
N LYS A 293 16.59 -1.94 -21.21
CA LYS A 293 17.57 -1.72 -20.14
C LYS A 293 18.04 -0.27 -20.12
N VAL A 294 18.20 0.26 -18.92
CA VAL A 294 18.69 1.63 -18.72
C VAL A 294 20.21 1.63 -18.66
N THR A 295 20.83 2.43 -19.54
CA THR A 295 22.27 2.71 -19.47
C THR A 295 22.54 3.85 -18.49
N PRO A 296 23.79 4.02 -17.98
CA PRO A 296 24.13 5.16 -17.11
C PRO A 296 23.78 6.53 -17.70
N ALA A 297 23.93 6.69 -19.02
CA ALA A 297 23.55 7.91 -19.71
C ALA A 297 22.04 8.17 -19.72
N LEU A 298 21.23 7.13 -19.93
CA LEU A 298 19.77 7.20 -19.82
C LEU A 298 19.32 7.47 -18.39
N GLU A 299 19.94 6.80 -17.42
CA GLU A 299 19.64 7.05 -16.00
C GLU A 299 19.88 8.51 -15.61
N THR A 300 21.01 9.10 -16.08
CA THR A 300 21.29 10.53 -15.87
C THR A 300 20.21 11.44 -16.45
N GLN A 301 19.72 11.12 -17.66
CA GLN A 301 18.63 11.90 -18.28
C GLN A 301 17.32 11.80 -17.48
N TRP A 302 16.95 10.61 -17.02
CA TRP A 302 15.77 10.39 -16.21
C TRP A 302 15.87 11.07 -14.86
N ARG A 303 17.03 11.00 -14.21
CA ARG A 303 17.31 11.70 -12.95
C ARG A 303 17.19 13.22 -13.08
N ALA A 304 17.78 13.78 -14.12
CA ALA A 304 17.68 15.22 -14.39
C ALA A 304 16.24 15.66 -14.68
N ALA A 305 15.43 14.80 -15.33
CA ALA A 305 14.01 15.08 -15.55
C ALA A 305 13.21 15.00 -14.24
N ALA A 306 13.49 14.03 -13.38
CA ALA A 306 12.86 13.84 -12.08
C ALA A 306 13.17 15.00 -11.11
N GLU A 307 14.44 15.37 -10.99
CA GLU A 307 14.89 16.43 -10.07
C GLU A 307 14.30 17.81 -10.40
N LYS A 308 13.97 18.06 -11.68
CA LYS A 308 13.25 19.30 -12.08
C LYS A 308 11.85 19.39 -11.47
N ALA A 309 11.23 18.26 -11.10
CA ALA A 309 9.93 18.22 -10.46
C ALA A 309 9.99 18.47 -8.94
N TYR A 310 11.15 18.28 -8.30
CA TYR A 310 11.30 18.38 -6.84
C TYR A 310 10.80 19.70 -6.24
N PRO A 311 11.10 20.88 -6.82
CA PRO A 311 10.56 22.15 -6.30
C PRO A 311 9.03 22.24 -6.36
N MET A 312 8.39 21.50 -7.28
CA MET A 312 6.93 21.44 -7.39
C MET A 312 6.34 20.40 -6.45
N ILE A 313 7.04 19.29 -6.22
CA ILE A 313 6.63 18.22 -5.29
C ILE A 313 6.68 18.75 -3.85
N ARG A 314 7.76 19.45 -3.50
CA ARG A 314 7.93 20.09 -2.21
C ARG A 314 6.81 21.11 -1.97
N ASP A 315 6.13 21.01 -0.86
CA ASP A 315 4.96 21.78 -0.40
C ASP A 315 3.62 21.47 -1.09
N LYS A 316 3.61 21.04 -2.37
CA LYS A 316 2.35 20.75 -3.05
C LYS A 316 1.87 19.31 -2.87
N VAL A 317 2.78 18.35 -2.93
CA VAL A 317 2.50 16.93 -2.76
C VAL A 317 3.02 16.44 -1.41
N VAL A 318 4.23 16.82 -1.07
CA VAL A 318 4.90 16.45 0.18
C VAL A 318 5.13 17.71 1.00
N PRO A 319 4.67 17.80 2.26
CA PRO A 319 4.99 18.91 3.16
C PRO A 319 6.51 19.14 3.22
N ALA A 320 6.94 20.42 3.20
CA ALA A 320 8.34 20.79 3.09
C ALA A 320 9.23 20.16 4.15
N ASP A 321 8.75 20.07 5.38
CA ASP A 321 9.49 19.45 6.50
C ASP A 321 9.78 17.97 6.26
N VAL A 322 8.84 17.23 5.71
CA VAL A 322 9.02 15.81 5.39
C VAL A 322 9.88 15.62 4.14
N PHE A 323 9.66 16.45 3.11
CA PHE A 323 10.44 16.42 1.88
C PHE A 323 11.94 16.67 2.14
N ASP A 324 12.23 17.75 2.89
CA ASP A 324 13.60 18.16 3.22
C ASP A 324 14.27 17.11 4.11
N GLU A 325 13.53 16.54 5.07
CA GLU A 325 14.03 15.49 5.95
C GLU A 325 14.31 14.20 5.18
N ALA A 326 13.44 13.78 4.26
CA ALA A 326 13.68 12.61 3.41
C ALA A 326 14.97 12.77 2.60
N LEU A 327 15.16 13.92 1.95
CA LEU A 327 16.41 14.22 1.21
C LEU A 327 17.63 14.29 2.14
N ARG A 328 17.49 14.82 3.35
CA ARG A 328 18.57 14.85 4.35
C ARG A 328 18.99 13.44 4.74
N LEU A 329 18.03 12.58 5.03
CA LEU A 329 18.25 11.18 5.40
C LEU A 329 18.89 10.36 4.27
N ILE A 330 18.47 10.58 3.02
CA ILE A 330 19.12 9.97 1.85
C ILE A 330 20.60 10.36 1.78
N ARG A 331 20.92 11.65 1.95
CA ARG A 331 22.31 12.12 1.97
C ARG A 331 23.11 11.54 3.15
N GLU A 332 22.51 11.48 4.32
CA GLU A 332 23.10 10.89 5.52
C GLU A 332 23.45 9.41 5.31
N TYR A 333 22.52 8.63 4.74
CA TYR A 333 22.76 7.23 4.40
C TYR A 333 23.95 7.08 3.45
N ARG A 334 23.98 7.86 2.36
CA ARG A 334 25.05 7.80 1.35
C ARG A 334 26.41 8.21 1.88
N ALA A 335 26.46 9.17 2.81
CA ALA A 335 27.70 9.58 3.46
C ALA A 335 28.30 8.49 4.35
N THR A 336 27.45 7.66 4.97
CA THR A 336 27.85 6.56 5.85
C THR A 336 28.01 5.20 5.14
N HIS A 337 27.45 5.08 3.92
CA HIS A 337 27.47 3.88 3.09
C HIS A 337 27.90 4.22 1.66
N PRO A 338 29.17 4.64 1.43
CA PRO A 338 29.64 5.00 0.11
C PRO A 338 29.52 3.81 -0.84
N ALA A 339 29.09 4.06 -2.09
CA ALA A 339 29.05 3.02 -3.12
C ALA A 339 30.47 2.43 -3.27
N LYS A 340 30.56 1.09 -3.22
CA LYS A 340 31.81 0.37 -3.44
C LYS A 340 32.18 0.38 -4.90
#